data_1e6aa575a4190166cc1f2c854a7cde97
#
_entry.id   1e6aa575a4190166cc1f2c854a7cde97
#
_cell.length_a   1.000
_cell.length_b   1.000
_cell.length_c   1.000
_cell.angle_alpha   90.00
_cell.angle_beta   90.00
_cell.angle_gamma   90.00
#
_symmetry.space_group_name_H-M   'P 1'
#
loop_
_entity.id
_entity.type
_entity.pdbx_description
1 polymer ?
#
loop_
_entity_poly.entity_id
_entity_poly.type
_entity_poly.pdbx_seq_one_letter_code
_entity_poly.pdbx_strand_id
1 'polypeptide(L)'
;MNNTIILIPSRMSASRLPGKPLLKINGISIIQHVYNKAKATNLGKVYVATEDAEIQTEIEKNGGNSIMTSKNHQTGTDRIFEAVEKIEGIENIKYVINLQGDEPQISTEDIINLDKNVRKLNSKIGTLCTDIKDKKIFSNKNIVKVSVNETFRKNNYSPALTFFRNTEIGRASCRER
;
A
#
# COMPACT_ATOMS: atom_id res chain seq x y z
N MET A 1 17.89 -15.41 1.41
CA MET A 1 17.98 -13.97 1.66
C MET A 1 16.64 -13.35 1.27
N ASN A 2 16.08 -12.50 2.13
CA ASN A 2 14.84 -11.78 1.80
C ASN A 2 15.14 -10.73 0.74
N ASN A 3 14.60 -10.90 -0.46
CA ASN A 3 14.76 -9.98 -1.58
C ASN A 3 13.53 -9.07 -1.78
N THR A 4 12.78 -8.84 -0.70
CA THR A 4 11.66 -7.91 -0.62
C THR A 4 11.99 -6.76 0.33
N ILE A 5 11.53 -5.57 -0.01
CA ILE A 5 11.43 -4.42 0.92
C ILE A 5 10.00 -3.94 0.99
N ILE A 6 9.63 -3.35 2.12
CA ILE A 6 8.33 -2.69 2.30
C ILE A 6 8.56 -1.20 2.47
N LEU A 7 7.94 -0.40 1.63
CA LEU A 7 8.01 1.05 1.66
C LEU A 7 6.63 1.63 1.95
N ILE A 8 6.57 2.52 2.93
CA ILE A 8 5.35 3.15 3.42
C ILE A 8 5.42 4.64 3.11
N PRO A 9 4.80 5.12 2.01
CA PRO A 9 4.78 6.55 1.71
C PRO A 9 3.87 7.26 2.70
N SER A 10 4.34 8.37 3.27
CA SER A 10 3.58 9.15 4.25
C SER A 10 3.89 10.64 4.14
N ARG A 11 2.89 11.49 4.38
CA ARG A 11 3.04 12.96 4.43
C ARG A 11 2.01 13.59 5.35
N MET A 12 2.38 14.74 5.95
CA MET A 12 1.48 15.52 6.80
C MET A 12 0.40 16.25 6.01
N SER A 13 0.69 16.62 4.75
CA SER A 13 -0.15 17.42 3.86
C SER A 13 -1.31 16.67 3.23
N ALA A 14 -2.06 15.87 4.03
CA ALA A 14 -3.27 15.22 3.56
C ALA A 14 -4.43 16.24 3.48
N SER A 15 -5.00 16.44 2.29
CA SER A 15 -6.06 17.45 2.06
C SER A 15 -7.33 17.23 2.89
N ARG A 16 -7.68 16.00 3.23
CA ARG A 16 -8.89 15.66 4.00
C ARG A 16 -8.68 15.69 5.51
N LEU A 17 -7.50 15.35 5.98
CA LEU A 17 -7.16 15.29 7.39
C LEU A 17 -5.67 15.58 7.57
N PRO A 18 -5.28 16.86 7.70
CA PRO A 18 -3.90 17.24 7.94
C PRO A 18 -3.35 16.57 9.21
N GLY A 19 -2.09 16.15 9.17
CA GLY A 19 -1.46 15.50 10.31
C GLY A 19 -1.93 14.06 10.58
N LYS A 20 -2.77 13.48 9.72
CA LYS A 20 -3.33 12.13 9.87
C LYS A 20 -2.29 11.07 10.30
N PRO A 21 -1.08 11.00 9.74
CA PRO A 21 -0.10 9.98 10.10
C PRO A 21 0.28 9.97 11.59
N LEU A 22 0.28 11.13 12.23
CA LEU A 22 0.66 11.28 13.64
C LEU A 22 -0.52 11.24 14.62
N LEU A 23 -1.76 11.18 14.13
CA LEU A 23 -2.92 10.95 14.99
C LEU A 23 -2.80 9.59 15.68
N LYS A 24 -3.20 9.53 16.95
CA LYS A 24 -3.01 8.35 17.79
C LYS A 24 -4.27 7.51 17.89
N ILE A 25 -4.09 6.21 17.77
CA ILE A 25 -5.07 5.18 18.10
C ILE A 25 -4.47 4.38 19.26
N ASN A 26 -5.13 4.38 20.41
CA ASN A 26 -4.63 3.72 21.63
C ASN A 26 -3.18 4.13 21.99
N GLY A 27 -2.87 5.41 21.88
CA GLY A 27 -1.56 5.97 22.25
C GLY A 27 -0.46 5.82 21.20
N ILE A 28 -0.67 5.08 20.12
CA ILE A 28 0.30 4.83 19.03
C ILE A 28 -0.16 5.58 17.78
N SER A 29 0.75 6.23 17.06
CA SER A 29 0.44 6.95 15.83
C SER A 29 -0.03 6.01 14.72
N ILE A 30 -0.87 6.51 13.81
CA ILE A 30 -1.38 5.73 12.67
C ILE A 30 -0.21 5.16 11.87
N ILE A 31 0.79 5.99 11.56
CA ILE A 31 1.95 5.54 10.79
C ILE A 31 2.74 4.45 11.50
N GLN A 32 2.87 4.53 12.84
CA GLN A 32 3.55 3.51 13.63
C GLN A 32 2.77 2.20 13.67
N HIS A 33 1.43 2.23 13.68
CA HIS A 33 0.61 1.03 13.53
C HIS A 33 0.89 0.32 12.20
N VAL A 34 0.91 1.08 11.09
CA VAL A 34 1.21 0.53 9.75
C VAL A 34 2.63 -0.05 9.71
N TYR A 35 3.61 0.69 10.24
CA TYR A 35 5.00 0.23 10.34
C TYR A 35 5.13 -1.10 11.10
N ASN A 36 4.48 -1.21 12.25
CA ASN A 36 4.49 -2.42 13.06
C ASN A 36 3.86 -3.61 12.33
N LYS A 37 2.76 -3.39 11.60
CA LYS A 37 2.15 -4.42 10.75
C LYS A 37 3.09 -4.89 9.63
N ALA A 38 3.75 -3.94 8.96
CA ALA A 38 4.74 -4.26 7.93
C ALA A 38 5.92 -5.07 8.51
N LYS A 39 6.45 -4.64 9.65
CA LYS A 39 7.56 -5.33 10.34
C LYS A 39 7.18 -6.75 10.76
N ALA A 40 5.95 -6.96 11.24
CA ALA A 40 5.46 -8.27 11.67
C ALA A 40 5.35 -9.30 10.54
N THR A 41 5.39 -8.87 9.26
CA THR A 41 5.41 -9.80 8.11
C THR A 41 6.71 -10.59 8.00
N ASN A 42 7.81 -10.07 8.50
CA ASN A 42 9.17 -10.60 8.34
C ASN A 42 9.61 -10.82 6.87
N LEU A 43 8.97 -10.15 5.90
CA LEU A 43 9.28 -10.28 4.47
C LEU A 43 10.58 -9.58 4.08
N GLY A 44 11.00 -8.57 4.82
CA GLY A 44 12.22 -7.82 4.56
C GLY A 44 12.33 -6.54 5.37
N LYS A 45 13.26 -5.67 4.99
CA LYS A 45 13.40 -4.35 5.63
C LYS A 45 12.18 -3.47 5.36
N VAL A 46 11.80 -2.67 6.35
CA VAL A 46 10.67 -1.74 6.28
C VAL A 46 11.18 -0.33 6.43
N TYR A 47 10.73 0.58 5.57
CA TYR A 47 11.05 2.00 5.65
C TYR A 47 9.80 2.85 5.46
N VAL A 48 9.73 3.96 6.19
CA VAL A 48 8.76 5.03 5.93
C VAL A 48 9.42 6.08 5.03
N ALA A 49 8.85 6.32 3.86
CA ALA A 49 9.31 7.35 2.92
C ALA A 49 8.50 8.63 3.15
N THR A 50 9.14 9.72 3.59
CA THR A 50 8.45 10.95 3.97
C THR A 50 9.27 12.20 3.64
N GLU A 51 8.58 13.32 3.48
CA GLU A 51 9.17 14.67 3.38
C GLU A 51 9.15 15.41 4.71
N ASP A 52 8.48 14.84 5.73
CA ASP A 52 8.16 15.52 6.99
C ASP A 52 9.06 15.01 8.12
N ALA A 53 9.83 15.90 8.73
CA ALA A 53 10.74 15.58 9.83
C ALA A 53 10.02 15.02 11.06
N GLU A 54 8.77 15.44 11.30
CA GLU A 54 7.96 14.95 12.41
C GLU A 54 7.62 13.46 12.24
N ILE A 55 7.30 13.02 11.02
CA ILE A 55 7.04 11.61 10.72
C ILE A 55 8.34 10.80 10.87
N GLN A 56 9.46 11.32 10.35
CA GLN A 56 10.77 10.70 10.53
C GLN A 56 11.07 10.50 12.02
N THR A 57 10.98 11.57 12.81
CA THR A 57 11.24 11.54 14.25
C THR A 57 10.35 10.53 14.98
N GLU A 58 9.06 10.47 14.65
CA GLU A 58 8.12 9.51 15.26
C GLU A 58 8.55 8.06 14.99
N ILE A 59 8.94 7.75 13.77
CA ILE A 59 9.33 6.40 13.37
C ILE A 59 10.68 5.99 14.01
N GLU A 60 11.69 6.87 13.94
CA GLU A 60 13.04 6.59 14.46
C GLU A 60 13.06 6.50 15.98
N LYS A 61 12.30 7.35 16.67
CA LYS A 61 12.12 7.29 18.13
C LYS A 61 11.56 5.93 18.59
N ASN A 62 10.77 5.28 17.76
CA ASN A 62 10.19 3.96 18.05
C ASN A 62 11.00 2.81 17.41
N GLY A 63 12.27 3.05 17.04
CA GLY A 63 13.20 2.04 16.51
C GLY A 63 12.87 1.56 15.09
N GLY A 64 12.15 2.39 14.33
CA GLY A 64 11.86 2.16 12.92
C GLY A 64 12.90 2.81 11.99
N ASN A 65 12.80 2.52 10.69
CA ASN A 65 13.65 3.15 9.68
C ASN A 65 12.81 4.11 8.84
N SER A 66 13.39 5.26 8.51
CA SER A 66 12.80 6.24 7.62
C SER A 66 13.75 6.64 6.51
N ILE A 67 13.21 7.19 5.43
CA ILE A 67 13.96 7.77 4.32
C ILE A 67 13.34 9.12 4.00
N MET A 68 14.15 10.17 4.11
CA MET A 68 13.72 11.51 3.70
C MET A 68 13.69 11.63 2.18
N THR A 69 12.58 12.13 1.67
CA THR A 69 12.30 12.31 0.24
C THR A 69 11.93 13.75 -0.08
N SER A 70 11.97 14.11 -1.35
CA SER A 70 11.58 15.44 -1.83
C SER A 70 10.10 15.75 -1.50
N LYS A 71 9.83 17.05 -1.32
CA LYS A 71 8.46 17.59 -1.16
C LYS A 71 7.66 17.63 -2.46
N ASN A 72 8.32 17.50 -3.60
CA ASN A 72 7.72 17.74 -4.91
C ASN A 72 6.96 16.54 -5.48
N HIS A 73 6.90 15.42 -4.77
CA HIS A 73 6.19 14.24 -5.24
C HIS A 73 4.67 14.42 -5.23
N GLN A 74 4.05 14.22 -6.38
CA GLN A 74 2.60 14.29 -6.51
C GLN A 74 1.92 12.99 -6.04
N THR A 75 2.60 11.85 -6.17
CA THR A 75 2.06 10.54 -5.81
C THR A 75 2.94 9.81 -4.78
N GLY A 76 2.33 8.88 -4.05
CA GLY A 76 3.07 7.98 -3.15
C GLY A 76 4.04 7.08 -3.91
N THR A 77 3.73 6.73 -5.15
CA THR A 77 4.59 5.89 -6.00
C THR A 77 5.89 6.62 -6.38
N ASP A 78 5.81 7.91 -6.74
CA ASP A 78 7.01 8.71 -7.05
C ASP A 78 7.91 8.83 -5.83
N ARG A 79 7.32 9.01 -4.64
CA ARG A 79 8.03 9.04 -3.37
C ARG A 79 8.75 7.72 -3.08
N ILE A 80 8.07 6.60 -3.33
CA ILE A 80 8.66 5.27 -3.17
C ILE A 80 9.82 5.08 -4.14
N PHE A 81 9.70 5.53 -5.37
CA PHE A 81 10.76 5.43 -6.36
C PHE A 81 12.04 6.15 -5.89
N GLU A 82 11.93 7.41 -5.45
CA GLU A 82 13.08 8.13 -4.86
C GLU A 82 13.65 7.41 -3.64
N ALA A 83 12.77 6.88 -2.76
CA ALA A 83 13.24 6.14 -1.59
C ALA A 83 14.01 4.88 -1.96
N VAL A 84 13.59 4.16 -3.01
CA VAL A 84 14.29 2.99 -3.54
C VAL A 84 15.70 3.35 -3.99
N GLU A 85 15.88 4.47 -4.71
CA GLU A 85 17.18 4.92 -5.20
C GLU A 85 18.18 5.28 -4.08
N LYS A 86 17.65 5.58 -2.87
CA LYS A 86 18.48 5.91 -1.69
C LYS A 86 18.85 4.70 -0.82
N ILE A 87 18.35 3.50 -1.15
CA ILE A 87 18.61 2.29 -0.37
C ILE A 87 19.89 1.62 -0.87
N GLU A 88 20.86 1.47 0.01
CA GLU A 88 22.06 0.69 -0.27
C GLU A 88 21.74 -0.81 -0.46
N GLY A 89 22.36 -1.42 -1.46
CA GLY A 89 22.16 -2.84 -1.76
C GLY A 89 20.84 -3.15 -2.47
N ILE A 90 20.24 -2.13 -3.11
CA ILE A 90 18.96 -2.26 -3.82
C ILE A 90 19.03 -3.27 -4.98
N GLU A 91 20.20 -3.52 -5.54
CA GLU A 91 20.44 -4.50 -6.61
C GLU A 91 20.08 -5.94 -6.19
N ASN A 92 20.03 -6.22 -4.89
CA ASN A 92 19.63 -7.52 -4.35
C ASN A 92 18.11 -7.64 -4.13
N ILE A 93 17.37 -6.54 -4.29
CA ILE A 93 15.93 -6.49 -4.09
C ILE A 93 15.20 -6.78 -5.42
N LYS A 94 14.26 -7.70 -5.36
CA LYS A 94 13.41 -8.07 -6.51
C LYS A 94 11.98 -7.56 -6.38
N TYR A 95 11.53 -7.34 -5.14
CA TYR A 95 10.14 -6.97 -4.87
C TYR A 95 10.07 -5.78 -3.92
N VAL A 96 9.25 -4.80 -4.30
CA VAL A 96 8.94 -3.64 -3.48
C VAL A 96 7.45 -3.68 -3.15
N ILE A 97 7.12 -3.77 -1.87
CA ILE A 97 5.73 -3.65 -1.41
C ILE A 97 5.47 -2.18 -1.09
N ASN A 98 4.52 -1.57 -1.80
CA ASN A 98 3.98 -0.26 -1.50
C ASN A 98 2.82 -0.42 -0.52
N LEU A 99 3.05 -0.14 0.76
CA LEU A 99 2.04 -0.22 1.81
C LEU A 99 1.57 1.19 2.18
N GLN A 100 0.29 1.48 2.00
CA GLN A 100 -0.25 2.81 2.27
C GLN A 100 -0.17 3.16 3.76
N GLY A 101 0.38 4.35 4.06
CA GLY A 101 0.63 4.82 5.44
C GLY A 101 -0.63 5.16 6.25
N ASP A 102 -1.81 5.03 5.66
CA ASP A 102 -3.09 5.34 6.28
C ASP A 102 -4.02 4.14 6.46
N GLU A 103 -3.50 2.92 6.35
CA GLU A 103 -4.23 1.67 6.53
C GLU A 103 -3.79 0.87 7.79
N PRO A 104 -4.03 1.38 9.01
CA PRO A 104 -3.59 0.73 10.23
C PRO A 104 -4.27 -0.62 10.51
N GLN A 105 -5.37 -0.92 9.82
CA GLN A 105 -6.12 -2.18 9.98
C GLN A 105 -5.72 -3.26 8.97
N ILE A 106 -4.76 -3.01 8.09
CA ILE A 106 -4.33 -4.01 7.11
C ILE A 106 -3.89 -5.30 7.82
N SER A 107 -4.26 -6.44 7.26
CA SER A 107 -3.86 -7.75 7.80
C SER A 107 -2.41 -8.06 7.39
N THR A 108 -1.60 -8.45 8.37
CA THR A 108 -0.24 -8.97 8.13
C THR A 108 -0.28 -10.20 7.22
N GLU A 109 -1.29 -11.05 7.36
CA GLU A 109 -1.47 -12.24 6.53
C GLU A 109 -1.76 -11.88 5.07
N ASP A 110 -2.56 -10.85 4.82
CA ASP A 110 -2.85 -10.40 3.44
C ASP A 110 -1.59 -9.89 2.73
N ILE A 111 -0.71 -9.18 3.44
CA ILE A 111 0.58 -8.72 2.89
C ILE A 111 1.46 -9.94 2.54
N ILE A 112 1.56 -10.91 3.44
CA ILE A 112 2.34 -12.14 3.22
C ILE A 112 1.79 -12.93 2.03
N ASN A 113 0.47 -13.08 1.95
CA ASN A 113 -0.19 -13.80 0.88
C ASN A 113 0.00 -13.10 -0.47
N LEU A 114 -0.03 -11.77 -0.50
CA LEU A 114 0.26 -11.00 -1.71
C LEU A 114 1.69 -11.30 -2.22
N ASP A 115 2.71 -11.15 -1.37
CA ASP A 115 4.11 -11.44 -1.74
C ASP A 115 4.27 -12.88 -2.25
N LYS A 116 3.74 -13.85 -1.51
CA LYS A 116 3.80 -15.28 -1.88
C LYS A 116 3.19 -15.54 -3.26
N ASN A 117 2.06 -14.93 -3.57
CA ASN A 117 1.36 -15.21 -4.82
C ASN A 117 1.93 -14.45 -6.01
N VAL A 118 2.41 -13.22 -5.81
CA VAL A 118 3.17 -12.49 -6.85
C VAL A 118 4.39 -13.32 -7.28
N ARG A 119 5.10 -13.92 -6.33
CA ARG A 119 6.25 -14.80 -6.61
C ARG A 119 5.84 -16.07 -7.32
N LYS A 120 4.82 -16.77 -6.80
CA LYS A 120 4.32 -18.03 -7.35
C LYS A 120 3.84 -17.89 -8.80
N LEU A 121 3.18 -16.76 -9.11
CA LEU A 121 2.64 -16.49 -10.44
C LEU A 121 3.64 -15.75 -11.35
N ASN A 122 4.83 -15.45 -10.85
CA ASN A 122 5.84 -14.63 -11.54
C ASN A 122 5.24 -13.32 -12.08
N SER A 123 4.35 -12.70 -11.30
CA SER A 123 3.65 -11.48 -11.71
C SER A 123 4.54 -10.26 -11.51
N LYS A 124 4.49 -9.32 -12.45
CA LYS A 124 5.23 -8.05 -12.36
C LYS A 124 4.62 -7.11 -11.34
N ILE A 125 3.29 -7.11 -11.21
CA ILE A 125 2.53 -6.25 -10.31
C ILE A 125 1.41 -7.08 -9.68
N GLY A 126 1.19 -6.90 -8.38
CA GLY A 126 0.07 -7.46 -7.64
C GLY A 126 -0.57 -6.42 -6.73
N THR A 127 -1.87 -6.52 -6.50
CA THR A 127 -2.60 -5.68 -5.56
C THR A 127 -3.64 -6.48 -4.80
N LEU A 128 -4.03 -5.96 -3.64
CA LEU A 128 -5.14 -6.50 -2.86
C LEU A 128 -6.44 -5.80 -3.28
N CYS A 129 -7.53 -6.54 -3.30
CA CYS A 129 -8.87 -5.99 -3.48
C CYS A 129 -9.87 -6.76 -2.61
N THR A 130 -11.04 -6.16 -2.42
CA THR A 130 -12.16 -6.77 -1.71
C THR A 130 -13.42 -6.67 -2.54
N ASP A 131 -14.37 -7.57 -2.29
CA ASP A 131 -15.67 -7.57 -2.95
C ASP A 131 -16.50 -6.35 -2.51
N ILE A 132 -17.12 -5.67 -3.46
CA ILE A 132 -17.99 -4.52 -3.21
C ILE A 132 -19.44 -4.99 -3.32
N LYS A 133 -20.10 -5.14 -2.17
CA LYS A 133 -21.51 -5.55 -2.07
C LYS A 133 -22.49 -4.36 -2.02
N ASP A 134 -22.03 -3.21 -1.55
CA ASP A 134 -22.86 -2.02 -1.41
C ASP A 134 -22.82 -1.16 -2.68
N LYS A 135 -24.00 -0.88 -3.25
CA LYS A 135 -24.15 -0.01 -4.43
C LYS A 135 -23.67 1.42 -4.19
N LYS A 136 -23.76 1.94 -2.95
CA LYS A 136 -23.25 3.27 -2.61
C LYS A 136 -21.72 3.30 -2.66
N ILE A 137 -21.06 2.24 -2.16
CA ILE A 137 -19.62 2.07 -2.25
C ILE A 137 -19.21 1.94 -3.72
N PHE A 138 -19.94 1.13 -4.49
CA PHE A 138 -19.66 0.96 -5.92
C PHE A 138 -19.78 2.28 -6.71
N SER A 139 -20.75 3.12 -6.41
CA SER A 139 -20.95 4.42 -7.07
C SER A 139 -19.98 5.52 -6.62
N ASN A 140 -19.23 5.30 -5.54
CA ASN A 140 -18.32 6.30 -4.99
C ASN A 140 -17.08 6.48 -5.88
N LYS A 141 -16.93 7.65 -6.49
CA LYS A 141 -15.80 8.00 -7.38
C LYS A 141 -14.44 8.07 -6.67
N ASN A 142 -14.41 8.16 -5.34
CA ASN A 142 -13.17 8.16 -4.56
C ASN A 142 -12.58 6.75 -4.38
N ILE A 143 -13.37 5.72 -4.63
CA ILE A 143 -12.96 4.32 -4.51
C ILE A 143 -12.51 3.82 -5.88
N VAL A 144 -11.30 3.29 -5.95
CA VAL A 144 -10.80 2.59 -7.14
C VAL A 144 -11.43 1.21 -7.19
N LYS A 145 -12.00 0.84 -8.32
CA LYS A 145 -12.56 -0.48 -8.58
C LYS A 145 -11.65 -1.22 -9.56
N VAL A 146 -11.66 -2.52 -9.47
CA VAL A 146 -10.99 -3.41 -10.42
C VAL A 146 -11.99 -4.41 -10.97
N SER A 147 -11.93 -4.65 -12.28
CA SER A 147 -12.66 -5.76 -12.90
C SER A 147 -11.72 -6.94 -13.18
N VAL A 148 -12.26 -8.14 -13.02
CA VAL A 148 -11.59 -9.42 -13.26
C VAL A 148 -12.47 -10.32 -14.11
N ASN A 149 -11.92 -11.30 -14.82
CA ASN A 149 -12.69 -12.23 -15.68
C ASN A 149 -13.50 -13.25 -14.90
N GLU A 150 -13.08 -13.58 -13.68
CA GLU A 150 -13.66 -14.65 -12.90
C GLU A 150 -14.46 -14.11 -11.72
N THR A 151 -15.39 -14.92 -11.21
CA THR A 151 -16.07 -14.59 -9.96
C THR A 151 -15.05 -14.46 -8.83
N PHE A 152 -15.01 -13.30 -8.20
CA PHE A 152 -14.11 -13.03 -7.08
C PHE A 152 -14.40 -14.01 -5.94
N ARG A 153 -13.38 -14.71 -5.48
CA ARG A 153 -13.44 -15.59 -4.31
C ARG A 153 -12.34 -15.17 -3.33
N LYS A 154 -12.63 -15.25 -2.05
CA LYS A 154 -11.65 -14.99 -1.00
C LYS A 154 -10.40 -15.85 -1.23
N ASN A 155 -9.22 -15.25 -1.18
CA ASN A 155 -7.91 -15.90 -1.41
C ASN A 155 -7.68 -16.41 -2.85
N ASN A 156 -8.48 -16.00 -3.83
CA ASN A 156 -8.19 -16.24 -5.25
C ASN A 156 -7.38 -15.08 -5.83
N TYR A 157 -6.59 -15.42 -6.84
CA TYR A 157 -5.81 -14.47 -7.62
C TYR A 157 -6.27 -14.55 -9.07
N SER A 158 -6.67 -13.42 -9.60
CA SER A 158 -7.11 -13.30 -10.98
C SER A 158 -6.41 -12.14 -11.67
N PRO A 159 -6.12 -12.24 -12.97
CA PRO A 159 -5.63 -11.10 -13.73
C PRO A 159 -6.63 -9.95 -13.66
N ALA A 160 -6.13 -8.74 -13.33
CA ALA A 160 -6.92 -7.53 -13.42
C ALA A 160 -7.10 -7.14 -14.89
N LEU A 161 -8.34 -6.87 -15.29
CA LEU A 161 -8.65 -6.41 -16.64
C LEU A 161 -8.49 -4.90 -16.76
N THR A 162 -9.07 -4.17 -15.79
CA THR A 162 -9.02 -2.71 -15.77
C THR A 162 -9.27 -2.17 -14.38
N PHE A 163 -8.72 -0.98 -14.12
CA PHE A 163 -8.98 -0.19 -12.93
C PHE A 163 -9.78 1.05 -13.31
N PHE A 164 -10.82 1.37 -12.54
CA PHE A 164 -11.70 2.51 -12.84
C PHE A 164 -12.25 3.16 -11.56
N ARG A 165 -12.68 4.41 -11.67
CA ARG A 165 -13.37 5.14 -10.60
C ARG A 165 -14.83 5.40 -10.94
N ASN A 166 -15.14 5.70 -12.22
CA ASN A 166 -16.49 5.99 -12.71
C ASN A 166 -17.20 4.70 -13.12
N THR A 167 -18.42 4.52 -12.66
CA THR A 167 -19.24 3.31 -12.93
C THR A 167 -19.77 3.21 -14.35
N GLU A 168 -19.72 4.29 -15.14
CA GLU A 168 -20.17 4.30 -16.53
C GLU A 168 -19.36 3.40 -17.45
N ILE A 169 -18.06 3.21 -17.13
CA ILE A 169 -17.17 2.32 -17.90
C ILE A 169 -17.42 0.84 -17.57
N GLY A 170 -17.93 0.53 -16.37
CA GLY A 170 -18.12 -0.84 -15.89
C GLY A 170 -19.39 -1.55 -16.37
N ARG A 171 -20.34 -0.84 -16.99
CA ARG A 171 -21.61 -1.44 -17.45
C ARG A 171 -21.45 -2.47 -18.56
N ALA A 172 -20.37 -2.44 -19.31
CA ALA A 172 -20.11 -3.39 -20.39
C ALA A 172 -19.55 -4.76 -19.91
N SER A 173 -18.94 -4.82 -18.73
CA SER A 173 -18.29 -6.04 -18.21
C SER A 173 -19.06 -6.75 -17.08
N CYS A 174 -20.07 -6.10 -16.50
CA CYS A 174 -20.97 -6.70 -15.51
C CYS A 174 -22.27 -7.19 -16.17
N ARG A 175 -22.18 -7.93 -17.25
CA ARG A 175 -23.33 -8.73 -17.70
C ARG A 175 -23.38 -9.99 -16.88
N GLU A 176 -24.45 -10.10 -16.09
CA GLU A 176 -24.91 -11.35 -15.50
C GLU A 176 -24.91 -12.47 -16.58
N ARG A 177 -24.23 -13.55 -16.26
CA ARG A 177 -24.54 -14.86 -16.81
C ARG A 177 -24.84 -15.79 -15.66
#